data_b2255b6c9f1fd55a6b4a928d7957b682
#
_entry.id   b2255b6c9f1fd55a6b4a928d7957b682
#
_cell.length_a   1.000
_cell.length_b   1.000
_cell.length_c   1.000
_cell.angle_alpha   90.00
_cell.angle_beta   90.00
_cell.angle_gamma   90.00
#
_symmetry.space_group_name_H-M   'P 1'
#
loop_
_entity.id
_entity.type
_entity.pdbx_description
1 polymer ?
#
loop_
_entity_poly.entity_id
_entity_poly.type
_entity_poly.pdbx_seq_one_letter_code
_entity_poly.pdbx_strand_id
1 'polypeptide(L)'
;VHSIAWAPKEDLQGGLLNCSADGFAKAMDVSTHSFIRMARLAAPLMTDGGSMFAMSYYGANKVVSNYNVMGPVKAALEASCRYLAHELGPQRIRVHPISPGPLKT
;
A
#
# COMPACT_ATOMS: atom_id res chain seq x y z
N VAL A 1 8.00 -9.59 -0.51
CA VAL A 1 7.03 -8.88 -1.35
C VAL A 1 5.66 -8.90 -0.67
N HIS A 2 5.08 -7.73 -0.51
CA HIS A 2 3.74 -7.57 0.04
C HIS A 2 2.77 -7.29 -1.11
N SER A 3 1.82 -8.18 -1.34
CA SER A 3 0.83 -8.05 -2.40
C SER A 3 -0.56 -8.33 -1.82
N ILE A 4 -0.97 -7.49 -0.87
CA ILE A 4 -2.22 -7.63 -0.14
C ILE A 4 -3.01 -6.34 -0.28
N ALA A 5 -4.25 -6.45 -0.76
CA ALA A 5 -5.14 -5.31 -0.89
C ALA A 5 -6.58 -5.77 -0.78
N TRP A 6 -7.39 -4.99 -0.08
CA TRP A 6 -8.79 -5.29 0.08
C TRP A 6 -9.56 -4.04 0.54
N ALA A 7 -10.77 -3.92 0.06
CA ALA A 7 -11.73 -2.93 0.52
C ALA A 7 -13.12 -3.53 0.46
N PRO A 8 -14.04 -3.09 1.34
CA PRO A 8 -15.42 -3.57 1.26
C PRO A 8 -16.03 -3.22 -0.09
N LYS A 9 -16.79 -4.15 -0.66
CA LYS A 9 -17.39 -3.99 -1.98
C LYS A 9 -18.25 -2.73 -2.06
N GLU A 10 -19.00 -2.43 -1.00
CA GLU A 10 -19.88 -1.27 -0.95
C GLU A 10 -19.11 0.03 -1.08
N ASP A 11 -17.90 0.08 -0.57
CA ASP A 11 -17.07 1.27 -0.59
C ASP A 11 -16.25 1.42 -1.89
N LEU A 12 -16.34 0.43 -2.78
CA LEU A 12 -15.76 0.52 -4.12
C LEU A 12 -16.77 0.99 -5.15
N GLN A 13 -18.02 1.19 -4.74
CA GLN A 13 -19.09 1.61 -5.62
C GLN A 13 -19.55 3.02 -5.25
N GLY A 14 -20.08 3.75 -6.22
CA GLY A 14 -20.66 5.06 -5.96
C GLY A 14 -19.67 6.20 -5.73
N GLY A 15 -18.41 5.99 -6.01
CA GLY A 15 -17.38 7.02 -5.89
C GLY A 15 -16.86 7.20 -4.47
N LEU A 16 -15.76 7.91 -4.34
CA LEU A 16 -15.11 8.16 -3.05
C LEU A 16 -16.01 8.93 -2.07
N LEU A 17 -16.83 9.82 -2.59
CA LEU A 17 -17.73 10.63 -1.76
C LEU A 17 -18.66 9.79 -0.90
N ASN A 18 -19.03 8.61 -1.37
CA ASN A 18 -19.94 7.70 -0.68
C ASN A 18 -19.24 6.62 0.14
N CYS A 19 -17.93 6.69 0.23
CA CYS A 19 -17.16 5.75 1.02
C CYS A 19 -17.46 5.92 2.51
N SER A 20 -17.67 4.82 3.23
CA SER A 20 -17.91 4.88 4.66
C SER A 20 -16.59 5.03 5.43
N ALA A 21 -16.68 5.64 6.62
CA ALA A 21 -15.51 5.77 7.49
C ALA A 21 -14.99 4.40 7.91
N ASP A 22 -15.88 3.47 8.24
CA ASP A 22 -15.53 2.11 8.65
C ASP A 22 -14.86 1.34 7.51
N GLY A 23 -15.42 1.44 6.30
CA GLY A 23 -14.83 0.79 5.12
C GLY A 23 -13.47 1.38 4.75
N PHE A 24 -13.31 2.69 4.85
CA PHE A 24 -12.03 3.34 4.62
C PHE A 24 -10.99 2.84 5.62
N ALA A 25 -11.35 2.76 6.91
CA ALA A 25 -10.43 2.29 7.94
C ALA A 25 -10.01 0.84 7.69
N LYS A 26 -10.94 -0.03 7.29
CA LYS A 26 -10.64 -1.42 6.98
C LYS A 26 -9.74 -1.54 5.76
N ALA A 27 -10.00 -0.77 4.72
CA ALA A 27 -9.16 -0.77 3.52
C ALA A 27 -7.73 -0.33 3.86
N MET A 28 -7.58 0.71 4.68
CA MET A 28 -6.28 1.18 5.14
C MET A 28 -5.55 0.13 5.97
N ASP A 29 -6.27 -0.54 6.86
CA ASP A 29 -5.67 -1.56 7.71
C ASP A 29 -5.15 -2.75 6.88
N VAL A 30 -6.00 -3.30 6.04
CA VAL A 30 -5.67 -4.50 5.26
C VAL A 30 -4.68 -4.22 4.15
N SER A 31 -4.79 -3.08 3.48
CA SER A 31 -4.03 -2.79 2.27
C SER A 31 -2.75 -1.99 2.52
N THR A 32 -2.70 -1.20 3.58
CA THR A 32 -1.58 -0.30 3.86
C THR A 32 -0.88 -0.63 5.17
N HIS A 33 -1.61 -0.62 6.28
CA HIS A 33 -0.98 -0.86 7.58
C HIS A 33 -0.40 -2.27 7.69
N SER A 34 -0.96 -3.23 6.97
CA SER A 34 -0.42 -4.59 6.93
C SER A 34 1.03 -4.63 6.45
N PHE A 35 1.41 -3.75 5.52
CA PHE A 35 2.80 -3.65 5.08
C PHE A 35 3.70 -3.14 6.20
N ILE A 36 3.23 -2.13 6.94
CA ILE A 36 3.98 -1.58 8.07
C ILE A 36 4.15 -2.66 9.16
N ARG A 37 3.09 -3.42 9.47
CA ARG A 37 3.17 -4.52 10.42
C ARG A 37 4.18 -5.57 10.01
N MET A 38 4.15 -5.97 8.74
CA MET A 38 5.08 -6.97 8.21
C MET A 38 6.52 -6.46 8.23
N ALA A 39 6.73 -5.19 7.89
CA ALA A 39 8.05 -4.58 7.94
C ALA A 39 8.60 -4.58 9.36
N ARG A 40 7.75 -4.27 10.34
CA ARG A 40 8.14 -4.29 11.75
C ARG A 40 8.62 -5.67 12.20
N LEU A 41 7.95 -6.73 11.70
CA LEU A 41 8.31 -8.09 12.06
C LEU A 41 9.52 -8.60 11.28
N ALA A 42 9.67 -8.17 10.03
CA ALA A 42 10.73 -8.64 9.15
C ALA A 42 12.07 -7.95 9.41
N ALA A 43 12.07 -6.65 9.70
CA ALA A 43 13.30 -5.87 9.83
C ALA A 43 14.31 -6.47 10.81
N PRO A 44 13.92 -6.92 12.03
CA PRO A 44 14.86 -7.53 12.96
C PRO A 44 15.52 -8.81 12.44
N LEU A 45 14.89 -9.48 11.47
CA LEU A 45 15.40 -10.72 10.88
C LEU A 45 16.31 -10.46 9.68
N MET A 46 16.32 -9.23 9.18
CA MET A 46 17.11 -8.85 8.00
C MET A 46 18.45 -8.23 8.43
N THR A 47 19.24 -9.02 9.14
CA THR A 47 20.48 -8.56 9.76
C THR A 47 21.57 -8.15 8.77
N ASP A 48 21.51 -8.69 7.55
CA ASP A 48 22.47 -8.36 6.49
C ASP A 48 21.88 -7.36 5.47
N GLY A 49 20.80 -6.69 5.85
CA GLY A 49 20.10 -5.80 4.95
C GLY A 49 19.13 -6.58 4.06
N GLY A 50 18.66 -5.96 2.99
CA GLY A 50 17.74 -6.58 2.06
C GLY A 50 16.79 -5.57 1.44
N SER A 51 15.72 -6.10 0.85
CA SER A 51 14.73 -5.26 0.17
C SER A 51 13.32 -5.71 0.50
N MET A 52 12.43 -4.73 0.66
CA MET A 52 11.00 -4.95 0.86
C MET A 52 10.24 -4.27 -0.29
N PHE A 53 9.26 -4.96 -0.83
CA PHE A 53 8.45 -4.44 -1.94
C PHE A 53 6.97 -4.50 -1.59
N ALA A 54 6.26 -3.40 -1.87
CA ALA A 54 4.82 -3.34 -1.75
C ALA A 54 4.21 -3.09 -3.13
N MET A 55 3.15 -3.80 -3.45
CA MET A 55 2.47 -3.65 -4.73
C MET A 55 1.50 -2.46 -4.67
N SER A 56 1.75 -1.46 -5.48
CA SER A 56 0.91 -0.29 -5.61
C SER A 56 0.20 -0.27 -6.96
N TYR A 57 -0.33 0.88 -7.35
CA TYR A 57 -1.02 1.02 -8.62
C TYR A 57 -1.02 2.48 -9.06
N TYR A 58 -1.20 2.69 -10.34
CA TYR A 58 -1.25 4.00 -10.97
C TYR A 58 -2.26 4.95 -10.30
N GLY A 59 -3.37 4.43 -9.80
CA GLY A 59 -4.39 5.21 -9.09
C GLY A 59 -3.90 5.91 -7.82
N ALA A 60 -2.70 5.57 -7.33
CA ALA A 60 -2.09 6.28 -6.21
C ALA A 60 -1.67 7.71 -6.60
N ASN A 61 -1.29 7.93 -7.87
CA ASN A 61 -0.82 9.22 -8.36
C ASN A 61 -1.82 9.92 -9.27
N LYS A 62 -2.65 9.16 -9.95
CA LYS A 62 -3.62 9.68 -10.91
C LYS A 62 -5.01 9.16 -10.59
N VAL A 63 -6.02 9.91 -10.99
CA VAL A 63 -7.40 9.48 -10.81
C VAL A 63 -7.71 8.39 -11.84
N VAL A 64 -8.13 7.24 -11.34
CA VAL A 64 -8.56 6.12 -12.16
C VAL A 64 -10.03 5.87 -11.87
N SER A 65 -10.86 5.89 -12.90
CA SER A 65 -12.29 5.65 -12.75
C SER A 65 -12.55 4.31 -12.09
N ASN A 66 -13.48 4.29 -11.12
CA ASN A 66 -13.91 3.10 -10.39
C ASN A 66 -12.86 2.50 -9.44
N TYR A 67 -11.72 3.14 -9.27
CA TYR A 67 -10.74 2.69 -8.28
C TYR A 67 -11.11 3.17 -6.89
N ASN A 68 -11.80 4.31 -6.80
CA ASN A 68 -12.42 4.87 -5.58
C ASN A 68 -11.47 4.90 -4.38
N VAL A 69 -11.91 4.33 -3.25
CA VAL A 69 -11.15 4.38 -1.98
C VAL A 69 -9.74 3.78 -2.12
N MET A 70 -9.53 2.87 -3.06
CA MET A 70 -8.21 2.28 -3.24
C MET A 70 -7.17 3.26 -3.77
N GLY A 71 -7.58 4.34 -4.43
CA GLY A 71 -6.66 5.41 -4.84
C GLY A 71 -5.94 6.03 -3.64
N PRO A 72 -6.68 6.67 -2.72
CA PRO A 72 -6.09 7.20 -1.48
C PRO A 72 -5.34 6.13 -0.66
N VAL A 73 -5.86 4.91 -0.61
CA VAL A 73 -5.22 3.82 0.15
C VAL A 73 -3.86 3.47 -0.44
N LYS A 74 -3.75 3.37 -1.77
CA LYS A 74 -2.47 3.10 -2.43
C LYS A 74 -1.52 4.28 -2.33
N ALA A 75 -2.02 5.51 -2.34
CA ALA A 75 -1.19 6.69 -2.09
C ALA A 75 -0.58 6.65 -0.69
N ALA A 76 -1.36 6.25 0.31
CA ALA A 76 -0.88 6.07 1.68
C ALA A 76 0.17 4.97 1.75
N LEU A 77 0.00 3.89 1.00
CA LEU A 77 0.98 2.81 0.94
C LEU A 77 2.31 3.31 0.38
N GLU A 78 2.28 4.08 -0.70
CA GLU A 78 3.51 4.62 -1.30
C GLU A 78 4.21 5.60 -0.37
N ALA A 79 3.46 6.46 0.31
CA ALA A 79 4.03 7.36 1.31
C ALA A 79 4.66 6.57 2.46
N SER A 80 4.00 5.51 2.92
CA SER A 80 4.52 4.65 3.96
C SER A 80 5.84 3.99 3.55
N CYS A 81 5.96 3.58 2.29
CA CYS A 81 7.22 3.05 1.77
C CYS A 81 8.35 4.06 1.88
N ARG A 82 8.08 5.33 1.58
CA ARG A 82 9.10 6.39 1.69
C ARG A 82 9.58 6.58 3.12
N TYR A 83 8.64 6.61 4.07
CA TYR A 83 9.00 6.75 5.48
C TYR A 83 9.77 5.53 5.99
N LEU A 84 9.33 4.33 5.63
CA LEU A 84 10.05 3.11 6.01
C LEU A 84 11.43 3.03 5.39
N ALA A 85 11.59 3.48 4.15
CA ALA A 85 12.89 3.53 3.49
C ALA A 85 13.86 4.43 4.26
N HIS A 86 13.37 5.57 4.75
CA HIS A 86 14.17 6.48 5.55
C HIS A 86 14.57 5.85 6.90
N GLU A 87 13.61 5.22 7.58
CA GLU A 87 13.85 4.63 8.88
C GLU A 87 14.76 3.40 8.84
N LEU A 88 14.62 2.59 7.80
CA LEU A 88 15.34 1.32 7.67
C LEU A 88 16.64 1.42 6.85
N GLY A 89 16.86 2.56 6.21
CA GLY A 89 18.08 2.79 5.43
C GLY A 89 19.38 2.53 6.19
N PRO A 90 19.51 3.00 7.46
CA PRO A 90 20.71 2.73 8.24
C PRO A 90 20.99 1.24 8.46
N GLN A 91 19.97 0.39 8.38
CA GLN A 91 20.11 -1.06 8.48
C GLN A 91 20.35 -1.71 7.12
N ARG A 92 20.55 -0.92 6.07
CA ARG A 92 20.73 -1.37 4.69
C ARG A 92 19.53 -2.13 4.15
N ILE A 93 18.33 -1.77 4.62
CA ILE A 93 17.07 -2.31 4.13
C ILE A 93 16.46 -1.27 3.19
N ARG A 94 16.17 -1.68 1.97
CA ARG A 94 15.54 -0.84 0.95
C ARG A 94 14.06 -1.16 0.88
N VAL A 95 13.25 -0.13 0.75
CA VAL A 95 11.79 -0.27 0.69
C VAL A 95 11.30 0.44 -0.56
N HIS A 96 10.60 -0.30 -1.43
CA HIS A 96 10.14 0.23 -2.71
C HIS A 96 8.69 -0.15 -2.98
N PRO A 97 7.87 0.81 -3.42
CA PRO A 97 6.58 0.45 -4.02
C PRO A 97 6.81 0.04 -5.47
N ILE A 98 6.05 -0.93 -5.93
CA ILE A 98 6.02 -1.34 -7.32
C ILE A 98 4.65 -1.02 -7.88
N SER A 99 4.59 -0.26 -8.97
CA SER A 99 3.34 0.12 -9.60
C SER A 99 3.29 -0.45 -11.02
N PRO A 100 2.92 -1.73 -11.15
CA PRO A 100 2.83 -2.34 -12.47
C PRO A 100 1.65 -1.77 -13.25
N GLY A 101 1.81 -1.66 -14.56
CA GLY A 101 0.71 -1.31 -15.44
C GLY A 101 -0.27 -2.47 -15.55
N PRO A 102 -1.48 -2.21 -16.08
CA PRO A 102 -2.43 -3.28 -16.31
C PRO A 102 -1.91 -4.24 -17.37
N LEU A 103 -2.16 -5.54 -17.15
CA LEU A 103 -1.80 -6.55 -18.11
C LEU A 103 -2.79 -6.54 -19.26
N LYS A 104 -2.31 -6.61 -20.49
CA LYS A 104 -3.14 -6.86 -21.67
C LYS A 104 -3.43 -8.35 -21.73
N THR A 105 -4.67 -8.66 -21.71
CA THR A 105 -5.13 -10.04 -21.89
C THR A 105 -5.78 -10.21 -23.24
#